data_9697afd3fbeb46f6f264c4b0bdfa8e4a
#
_entry.id   9697afd3fbeb46f6f264c4b0bdfa8e4a
#
_cell.length_a   1.000
_cell.length_b   1.000
_cell.length_c   1.000
_cell.angle_alpha   90.00
_cell.angle_beta   90.00
_cell.angle_gamma   90.00
#
_symmetry.space_group_name_H-M   'P 1'
#
loop_
_entity.id
_entity.type
_entity.pdbx_description
1 polymer ?
#
loop_
_entity_poly.entity_id
_entity_poly.type
_entity_poly.pdbx_seq_one_letter_code
_entity_poly.pdbx_strand_id
1 'polypeptide(L)'
;MANPTSQKLFHRSFCITINNYTETDLEQLQKLKSNYILLAHEVGEETQTPHIQGFLYFKNTTTIARLSKHIPRAHIEITQGTNEQAINYCRKDQNIIFENGKAPIKPGKRNDLTDIRRAVQQGEDMVSIINNYPANYQAIRYAEKIRTYLEPNRNWQPKVCLLCLF
;
A
#
# COMPACT_ATOMS: atom_id res chain seq x y z
N MET A 1 -41.41 11.63 13.50
CA MET A 1 -40.09 10.96 13.76
C MET A 1 -39.14 11.38 12.67
N ALA A 2 -38.14 12.16 12.99
CA ALA A 2 -37.17 12.65 12.00
C ALA A 2 -36.28 11.50 11.55
N ASN A 3 -36.22 11.26 10.22
CA ASN A 3 -35.26 10.34 9.61
C ASN A 3 -33.84 10.74 10.02
N PRO A 4 -33.00 9.83 10.51
CA PRO A 4 -31.62 10.15 10.76
C PRO A 4 -30.99 10.57 9.44
N THR A 5 -30.52 11.80 9.39
CA THR A 5 -29.77 12.40 8.30
C THR A 5 -28.68 11.41 7.86
N SER A 6 -28.81 10.87 6.65
CA SER A 6 -27.76 10.01 6.07
C SER A 6 -26.50 10.89 5.90
N GLN A 7 -25.63 10.85 6.89
CA GLN A 7 -24.33 11.51 6.80
C GLN A 7 -23.64 10.98 5.54
N LYS A 8 -23.34 11.88 4.61
CA LYS A 8 -22.51 11.56 3.44
C LYS A 8 -21.13 11.18 3.95
N LEU A 9 -20.92 9.89 4.17
CA LEU A 9 -19.62 9.36 4.57
C LEU A 9 -18.67 9.42 3.38
N PHE A 10 -17.62 10.23 3.53
CA PHE A 10 -16.57 10.39 2.54
C PHE A 10 -15.40 9.50 2.87
N HIS A 11 -15.07 8.57 2.00
CA HIS A 11 -13.96 7.61 2.16
C HIS A 11 -13.07 7.57 0.92
N ARG A 12 -11.90 6.95 1.06
CA ARG A 12 -10.95 6.74 -0.04
C ARG A 12 -10.87 5.29 -0.46
N SER A 13 -11.27 4.37 0.42
CA SER A 13 -11.12 2.92 0.23
C SER A 13 -12.48 2.25 0.28
N PHE A 14 -12.75 1.41 -0.71
CA PHE A 14 -14.01 0.69 -0.85
C PHE A 14 -13.76 -0.75 -1.26
N CYS A 15 -14.56 -1.65 -0.70
CA CYS A 15 -14.70 -3.02 -1.19
C CYS A 15 -15.92 -3.07 -2.11
N ILE A 16 -15.85 -3.87 -3.16
CA ILE A 16 -16.95 -4.05 -4.10
C ILE A 16 -17.19 -5.53 -4.35
N THR A 17 -18.45 -5.88 -4.56
CA THR A 17 -18.87 -7.23 -4.98
C THR A 17 -19.88 -7.11 -6.11
N ILE A 18 -19.72 -7.87 -7.19
CA ILE A 18 -20.69 -7.96 -8.29
C ILE A 18 -20.98 -9.43 -8.54
N ASN A 19 -22.18 -9.87 -8.18
CA ASN A 19 -22.63 -11.24 -8.47
C ASN A 19 -23.06 -11.37 -9.92
N ASN A 20 -22.78 -12.54 -10.54
CA ASN A 20 -23.09 -12.84 -11.94
C ASN A 20 -22.68 -11.67 -12.86
N TYR A 21 -21.44 -11.27 -12.74
CA TYR A 21 -20.89 -10.14 -13.49
C TYR A 21 -20.83 -10.44 -14.99
N THR A 22 -20.90 -9.38 -15.77
CA THR A 22 -20.82 -9.40 -17.22
C THR A 22 -19.55 -8.68 -17.71
N GLU A 23 -19.21 -8.84 -18.99
CA GLU A 23 -18.12 -8.08 -19.61
C GLU A 23 -18.32 -6.57 -19.49
N THR A 24 -19.58 -6.12 -19.61
CA THR A 24 -19.93 -4.70 -19.43
C THR A 24 -19.59 -4.18 -18.03
N ASP A 25 -19.77 -5.00 -16.99
CA ASP A 25 -19.39 -4.63 -15.62
C ASP A 25 -17.87 -4.49 -15.49
N LEU A 26 -17.12 -5.41 -16.09
CA LEU A 26 -15.66 -5.34 -16.13
C LEU A 26 -15.16 -4.08 -16.83
N GLU A 27 -15.71 -3.77 -18.00
CA GLU A 27 -15.36 -2.54 -18.72
C GLU A 27 -15.66 -1.27 -17.91
N GLN A 28 -16.78 -1.22 -17.21
CA GLN A 28 -17.14 -0.09 -16.36
C GLN A 28 -16.12 0.07 -15.22
N LEU A 29 -15.72 -1.03 -14.58
CA LEU A 29 -14.73 -1.04 -13.53
C LEU A 29 -13.35 -0.61 -14.04
N GLN A 30 -12.92 -1.09 -15.20
CA GLN A 30 -11.64 -0.73 -15.82
C GLN A 30 -11.56 0.74 -16.23
N LYS A 31 -12.69 1.32 -16.66
CA LYS A 31 -12.81 2.75 -17.01
C LYS A 31 -12.87 3.67 -15.78
N LEU A 32 -13.05 3.11 -14.59
CA LEU A 32 -13.14 3.90 -13.36
C LEU A 32 -11.82 4.58 -13.02
N LYS A 33 -11.83 5.91 -12.88
CA LYS A 33 -10.66 6.71 -12.53
C LYS A 33 -10.33 6.56 -11.04
N SER A 34 -9.73 5.44 -10.68
CA SER A 34 -9.19 5.15 -9.34
C SER A 34 -7.67 5.30 -9.31
N ASN A 35 -7.09 5.48 -8.14
CA ASN A 35 -5.63 5.47 -7.96
C ASN A 35 -5.06 4.06 -7.84
N TYR A 36 -5.93 3.13 -7.39
CA TYR A 36 -5.65 1.71 -7.37
C TYR A 36 -6.95 0.94 -7.46
N ILE A 37 -6.96 -0.10 -8.24
CA ILE A 37 -8.05 -1.06 -8.40
C ILE A 37 -7.48 -2.46 -8.47
N LEU A 38 -8.08 -3.37 -7.73
CA LEU A 38 -7.80 -4.80 -7.75
C LEU A 38 -9.14 -5.54 -7.86
N LEU A 39 -9.28 -6.41 -8.85
CA LEU A 39 -10.45 -7.24 -9.09
C LEU A 39 -10.04 -8.70 -9.13
N ALA A 40 -10.70 -9.52 -8.36
CA ALA A 40 -10.53 -10.96 -8.34
C ALA A 40 -11.84 -11.66 -8.68
N HIS A 41 -11.74 -12.80 -9.35
CA HIS A 41 -12.86 -13.70 -9.58
C HIS A 41 -12.97 -14.68 -8.41
N GLU A 42 -14.15 -14.78 -7.85
CA GLU A 42 -14.48 -15.76 -6.81
C GLU A 42 -15.74 -16.53 -7.21
N VAL A 43 -15.84 -17.77 -6.72
CA VAL A 43 -17.06 -18.57 -6.84
C VAL A 43 -17.55 -18.85 -5.43
N GLY A 44 -18.77 -18.46 -5.13
CA GLY A 44 -19.37 -18.66 -3.80
C GLY A 44 -19.44 -20.16 -3.46
N GLU A 45 -18.96 -20.55 -2.30
CA GLU A 45 -18.89 -21.95 -1.87
C GLU A 45 -20.26 -22.61 -1.84
N GLU A 46 -21.28 -21.95 -1.29
CA GLU A 46 -22.63 -22.50 -1.14
C GLU A 46 -23.47 -22.41 -2.42
N THR A 47 -23.42 -21.25 -3.09
CA THR A 47 -24.30 -20.96 -4.24
C THR A 47 -23.67 -21.24 -5.58
N GLN A 48 -22.37 -21.53 -5.64
CA GLN A 48 -21.59 -21.67 -6.88
C GLN A 48 -21.76 -20.47 -7.83
N THR A 49 -22.08 -19.31 -7.26
CA THR A 49 -22.32 -18.08 -8.04
C THR A 49 -21.00 -17.40 -8.34
N PRO A 50 -20.66 -17.17 -9.61
CA PRO A 50 -19.46 -16.39 -9.95
C PRO A 50 -19.66 -14.94 -9.58
N HIS A 51 -18.67 -14.34 -8.92
CA HIS A 51 -18.69 -12.94 -8.57
C HIS A 51 -17.30 -12.29 -8.67
N ILE A 52 -17.31 -10.97 -8.86
CA ILE A 52 -16.11 -10.15 -8.70
C ILE A 52 -16.07 -9.72 -7.25
N GLN A 53 -14.95 -9.98 -6.60
CA GLN A 53 -14.54 -9.33 -5.37
C GLN A 53 -13.44 -8.31 -5.70
N GLY A 54 -13.62 -7.05 -5.26
CA GLY A 54 -12.66 -6.02 -5.63
C GLY A 54 -12.38 -5.01 -4.53
N PHE A 55 -11.24 -4.34 -4.69
CA PHE A 55 -10.82 -3.24 -3.84
C PHE A 55 -10.52 -2.00 -4.68
N LEU A 56 -11.07 -0.85 -4.27
CA LEU A 56 -10.89 0.45 -4.91
C LEU A 56 -10.25 1.45 -3.95
N TYR A 57 -9.25 2.18 -4.43
CA TYR A 57 -8.65 3.28 -3.69
C TYR A 57 -8.58 4.57 -4.51
N PHE A 58 -8.96 5.68 -3.88
CA PHE A 58 -8.96 7.02 -4.46
C PHE A 58 -8.03 7.95 -3.68
N LYS A 59 -7.30 8.82 -4.38
CA LYS A 59 -6.48 9.85 -3.75
C LYS A 59 -7.35 10.85 -2.97
N ASN A 60 -8.49 11.21 -3.55
CA ASN A 60 -9.47 12.10 -2.94
C ASN A 60 -10.64 11.30 -2.39
N THR A 61 -11.29 11.80 -1.35
CA THR A 61 -12.46 11.15 -0.78
C THR A 61 -13.64 11.18 -1.75
N THR A 62 -14.42 10.12 -1.77
CA THR A 62 -15.67 9.99 -2.53
C THR A 62 -16.76 9.36 -1.66
N THR A 63 -17.95 9.19 -2.21
CA THR A 63 -19.08 8.57 -1.52
C THR A 63 -19.59 7.35 -2.27
N ILE A 64 -20.22 6.41 -1.58
CA ILE A 64 -20.87 5.24 -2.19
C ILE A 64 -21.86 5.69 -3.27
N ALA A 65 -22.70 6.69 -2.97
CA ALA A 65 -23.70 7.21 -3.93
C ALA A 65 -23.09 7.75 -5.23
N ARG A 66 -21.86 8.29 -5.18
CA ARG A 66 -21.15 8.71 -6.38
C ARG A 66 -20.60 7.53 -7.17
N LEU A 67 -20.06 6.53 -6.49
CA LEU A 67 -19.53 5.32 -7.12
C LEU A 67 -20.64 4.49 -7.77
N SER A 68 -21.80 4.33 -7.11
CA SER A 68 -22.95 3.58 -7.63
C SER A 68 -23.51 4.15 -8.95
N LYS A 69 -23.24 5.42 -9.26
CA LYS A 69 -23.60 5.98 -10.57
C LYS A 69 -22.73 5.44 -11.71
N HIS A 70 -21.50 5.05 -11.41
CA HIS A 70 -20.54 4.52 -12.38
C HIS A 70 -20.58 3.00 -12.49
N ILE A 71 -20.90 2.34 -11.38
CA ILE A 71 -20.97 0.87 -11.25
C ILE A 71 -22.27 0.46 -10.54
N PRO A 72 -23.42 0.62 -11.21
CA PRO A 72 -24.76 0.52 -10.57
C PRO A 72 -25.09 -0.89 -10.06
N ARG A 73 -24.47 -1.94 -10.62
CA ARG A 73 -24.68 -3.33 -10.19
C ARG A 73 -23.79 -3.76 -9.02
N ALA A 74 -22.78 -2.95 -8.69
CA ALA A 74 -21.87 -3.28 -7.61
C ALA A 74 -22.50 -3.04 -6.24
N HIS A 75 -22.41 -4.01 -5.36
CA HIS A 75 -22.51 -3.80 -3.93
C HIS A 75 -21.22 -3.12 -3.48
N ILE A 76 -21.33 -1.95 -2.85
CA ILE A 76 -20.19 -1.12 -2.48
C ILE A 76 -20.21 -0.88 -0.99
N GLU A 77 -19.11 -1.22 -0.33
CA GLU A 77 -18.93 -1.02 1.10
C GLU A 77 -17.66 -0.19 1.37
N ILE A 78 -17.69 0.55 2.46
CA ILE A 78 -16.49 1.21 2.98
C ILE A 78 -15.58 0.11 3.52
N THR A 79 -14.30 0.14 3.13
CA THR A 79 -13.32 -0.82 3.60
C THR A 79 -13.25 -0.86 5.13
N GLN A 80 -13.47 -2.01 5.71
CA GLN A 80 -13.27 -2.27 7.12
C GLN A 80 -11.80 -2.66 7.37
N GLY A 81 -11.19 -2.15 8.44
CA GLY A 81 -9.78 -2.43 8.73
C GLY A 81 -8.79 -1.67 7.85
N THR A 82 -7.65 -2.29 7.55
CA THR A 82 -6.58 -1.65 6.77
C THR A 82 -6.71 -1.96 5.28
N ASN A 83 -6.20 -1.05 4.42
CA ASN A 83 -6.16 -1.29 2.98
C ASN A 83 -5.38 -2.56 2.62
N GLU A 84 -4.31 -2.86 3.37
CA GLU A 84 -3.50 -4.07 3.18
C GLU A 84 -4.31 -5.36 3.43
N GLN A 85 -5.13 -5.36 4.49
CA GLN A 85 -6.02 -6.50 4.79
C GLN A 85 -7.05 -6.71 3.67
N ALA A 86 -7.67 -5.63 3.17
CA ALA A 86 -8.64 -5.72 2.09
C ALA A 86 -8.01 -6.21 0.76
N ILE A 87 -6.81 -5.71 0.43
CA ILE A 87 -6.05 -6.16 -0.75
C ILE A 87 -5.70 -7.65 -0.62
N ASN A 88 -5.19 -8.08 0.54
CA ASN A 88 -4.83 -9.47 0.79
C ASN A 88 -6.07 -10.39 0.74
N TYR A 89 -7.21 -9.91 1.21
CA TYR A 89 -8.46 -10.64 1.09
C TYR A 89 -8.85 -10.86 -0.38
N CYS A 90 -8.81 -9.85 -1.23
CA CYS A 90 -9.07 -10.00 -2.66
C CYS A 90 -8.06 -10.92 -3.38
N ARG A 91 -6.86 -11.12 -2.81
CA ARG A 91 -5.81 -11.97 -3.39
C ARG A 91 -5.82 -13.41 -2.88
N LYS A 92 -6.69 -13.74 -1.92
CA LYS A 92 -6.66 -15.04 -1.22
C LYS A 92 -6.67 -16.25 -2.16
N ASP A 93 -7.47 -16.20 -3.24
CA ASP A 93 -7.64 -17.32 -4.19
C ASP A 93 -6.77 -17.18 -5.45
N GLN A 94 -5.92 -16.14 -5.52
CA GLN A 94 -5.00 -15.85 -6.62
C GLN A 94 -5.66 -15.69 -8.02
N ASN A 95 -6.98 -15.59 -8.09
CA ASN A 95 -7.75 -15.43 -9.34
C ASN A 95 -7.93 -13.94 -9.71
N ILE A 96 -6.82 -13.21 -9.82
CA ILE A 96 -6.84 -11.79 -10.16
C ILE A 96 -7.14 -11.64 -11.65
N ILE A 97 -8.22 -10.92 -11.98
CA ILE A 97 -8.61 -10.63 -13.37
C ILE A 97 -8.18 -9.25 -13.83
N PHE A 98 -8.01 -8.31 -12.91
CA PHE A 98 -7.52 -6.98 -13.25
C PHE A 98 -6.87 -6.30 -12.05
N GLU A 99 -5.71 -5.70 -12.27
CA GLU A 99 -5.03 -4.87 -11.28
C GLU A 99 -4.38 -3.68 -11.97
N ASN A 100 -4.62 -2.46 -11.48
CA ASN A 100 -4.03 -1.24 -12.03
C ASN A 100 -3.79 -0.19 -10.95
N GLY A 101 -2.74 0.62 -11.14
CA GLY A 101 -2.34 1.70 -10.26
C GLY A 101 -1.36 1.29 -9.16
N LYS A 102 -1.18 2.17 -8.17
CA LYS A 102 -0.28 1.91 -7.02
C LYS A 102 -1.11 1.63 -5.78
N ALA A 103 -0.88 0.46 -5.18
CA ALA A 103 -1.51 0.09 -3.92
C ALA A 103 -1.27 1.16 -2.85
N PRO A 104 -2.29 1.51 -2.05
CA PRO A 104 -2.15 2.50 -1.00
C PRO A 104 -1.17 2.02 0.07
N ILE A 105 -0.25 2.89 0.43
CA ILE A 105 0.76 2.61 1.44
C ILE A 105 0.14 2.82 2.82
N LYS A 106 0.47 1.93 3.76
CA LYS A 106 0.04 2.05 5.14
C LYS A 106 0.49 3.40 5.72
N PRO A 107 -0.40 4.19 6.32
CA PRO A 107 -0.01 5.42 7.00
C PRO A 107 1.12 5.15 8.00
N GLY A 108 2.16 5.98 7.97
CA GLY A 108 3.33 5.84 8.83
C GLY A 108 4.44 4.90 8.31
N LYS A 109 4.23 4.16 7.21
CA LYS A 109 5.31 3.42 6.56
C LYS A 109 6.15 4.38 5.73
N ARG A 110 7.37 4.61 6.17
CA ARG A 110 8.35 5.44 5.46
C ARG A 110 9.05 4.62 4.39
N ASN A 111 8.65 4.81 3.14
CA ASN A 111 9.28 4.12 2.00
C ASN A 111 10.69 4.60 1.75
N ASP A 112 10.94 5.90 1.97
CA ASP A 112 12.27 6.49 1.86
C ASP A 112 13.31 5.74 2.69
N LEU A 113 12.96 5.29 3.91
CA LEU A 113 13.88 4.49 4.74
C LEU A 113 14.13 3.09 4.17
N THR A 114 13.13 2.49 3.53
CA THR A 114 13.29 1.17 2.89
C THR A 114 14.18 1.28 1.65
N ASP A 115 13.97 2.32 0.85
CA ASP A 115 14.76 2.58 -0.36
C ASP A 115 16.20 2.94 -0.02
N ILE A 116 16.42 3.77 0.99
CA ILE A 116 17.75 4.11 1.51
C ILE A 116 18.46 2.86 2.05
N ARG A 117 17.77 2.00 2.81
CA ARG A 117 18.37 0.75 3.29
C ARG A 117 18.85 -0.12 2.13
N ARG A 118 18.03 -0.22 1.07
CA ARG A 118 18.40 -0.97 -0.14
C ARG A 118 19.61 -0.36 -0.82
N ALA A 119 19.64 0.97 -1.02
CA ALA A 119 20.77 1.68 -1.62
C ALA A 119 22.08 1.43 -0.85
N VAL A 120 22.04 1.54 0.49
CA VAL A 120 23.20 1.26 1.35
C VAL A 120 23.66 -0.21 1.23
N GLN A 121 22.71 -1.17 1.19
CA GLN A 121 23.03 -2.59 1.04
C GLN A 121 23.60 -2.92 -0.34
N GLN A 122 23.24 -2.17 -1.38
CA GLN A 122 23.79 -2.27 -2.73
C GLN A 122 25.14 -1.57 -2.89
N GLY A 123 25.64 -0.92 -1.83
CA GLY A 123 26.94 -0.26 -1.84
C GLY A 123 26.95 1.14 -2.47
N GLU A 124 25.77 1.78 -2.66
CA GLU A 124 25.73 3.16 -3.14
C GLU A 124 26.51 4.08 -2.20
N ASP A 125 27.21 5.05 -2.79
CA ASP A 125 27.96 6.03 -2.00
C ASP A 125 27.03 7.03 -1.28
N MET A 126 27.52 7.62 -0.17
CA MET A 126 26.71 8.55 0.63
C MET A 126 26.34 9.82 -0.10
N VAL A 127 27.15 10.28 -1.06
CA VAL A 127 26.87 11.50 -1.84
C VAL A 127 25.66 11.25 -2.74
N SER A 128 25.62 10.08 -3.38
CA SER A 128 24.47 9.65 -4.20
C SER A 128 23.19 9.57 -3.37
N ILE A 129 23.27 8.96 -2.18
CA ILE A 129 22.14 8.85 -1.26
C ILE A 129 21.65 10.23 -0.81
N ILE A 130 22.54 11.16 -0.46
CA ILE A 130 22.19 12.53 -0.06
C ILE A 130 21.51 13.28 -1.22
N ASN A 131 22.01 13.13 -2.44
CA ASN A 131 21.45 13.78 -3.61
C ASN A 131 20.05 13.25 -3.97
N ASN A 132 19.82 11.95 -3.78
CA ASN A 132 18.52 11.32 -4.03
C ASN A 132 17.46 11.62 -2.96
N TYR A 133 17.90 11.96 -1.73
CA TYR A 133 17.02 12.24 -0.58
C TYR A 133 17.36 13.56 0.14
N PRO A 134 17.49 14.70 -0.56
CA PRO A 134 18.10 15.93 -0.03
C PRO A 134 17.32 16.57 1.13
N ALA A 135 16.02 16.35 1.23
CA ALA A 135 15.16 16.95 2.25
C ALA A 135 15.03 16.12 3.54
N ASN A 136 15.71 14.99 3.66
CA ASN A 136 15.48 14.04 4.74
C ASN A 136 16.71 13.77 5.61
N TYR A 137 17.03 14.73 6.49
CA TYR A 137 18.15 14.59 7.45
C TYR A 137 18.08 13.29 8.29
N GLN A 138 16.91 12.88 8.75
CA GLN A 138 16.77 11.65 9.53
C GLN A 138 17.08 10.40 8.69
N ALA A 139 16.74 10.42 7.42
CA ALA A 139 17.03 9.34 6.49
C ALA A 139 18.53 9.24 6.19
N ILE A 140 19.22 10.37 6.05
CA ILE A 140 20.67 10.41 5.88
C ILE A 140 21.38 9.82 7.11
N ARG A 141 21.00 10.25 8.31
CA ARG A 141 21.55 9.67 9.55
C ARG A 141 21.27 8.17 9.69
N TYR A 142 20.13 7.72 9.20
CA TYR A 142 19.80 6.30 9.16
C TYR A 142 20.72 5.54 8.20
N ALA A 143 21.02 6.09 7.02
CA ALA A 143 21.94 5.52 6.06
C ALA A 143 23.35 5.39 6.64
N GLU A 144 23.88 6.46 7.27
CA GLU A 144 25.18 6.46 7.95
C GLU A 144 25.25 5.36 9.01
N LYS A 145 24.19 5.24 9.83
CA LYS A 145 24.16 4.23 10.90
C LYS A 145 24.12 2.81 10.34
N ILE A 146 23.33 2.54 9.29
CA ILE A 146 23.34 1.21 8.64
C ILE A 146 24.73 0.89 8.10
N ARG A 147 25.37 1.84 7.40
CA ARG A 147 26.70 1.64 6.84
C ARG A 147 27.72 1.29 7.90
N THR A 148 27.68 1.96 9.06
CA THR A 148 28.53 1.65 10.20
C THR A 148 28.37 0.21 10.70
N TYR A 149 27.16 -0.34 10.65
CA TYR A 149 26.91 -1.74 11.05
C TYR A 149 27.25 -2.76 9.95
N LEU A 150 27.28 -2.35 8.70
CA LEU A 150 27.66 -3.23 7.57
C LEU A 150 29.18 -3.24 7.34
N GLU A 151 29.91 -2.22 7.79
CA GLU A 151 31.37 -2.24 7.78
C GLU A 151 31.86 -3.31 8.76
N PRO A 152 32.72 -4.25 8.33
CA PRO A 152 33.35 -5.19 9.26
C PRO A 152 34.04 -4.41 10.37
N ASN A 153 33.81 -4.80 11.61
CA ASN A 153 34.32 -4.16 12.81
C ASN A 153 35.76 -3.72 12.55
N ARG A 154 35.98 -2.40 12.44
CA ARG A 154 37.35 -1.88 12.57
C ARG A 154 37.81 -2.39 13.89
N ASN A 155 38.86 -3.24 13.86
CA ASN A 155 39.51 -3.74 15.06
C ASN A 155 39.70 -2.58 16.01
N TRP A 156 38.87 -2.51 17.04
CA TRP A 156 39.06 -1.60 18.16
C TRP A 156 40.32 -2.12 18.85
N GLN A 157 41.48 -1.56 18.45
CA GLN A 157 42.73 -1.75 19.20
C GLN A 157 42.62 -0.84 20.41
N PRO A 158 42.59 -1.38 21.65
CA PRO A 158 42.72 -0.55 22.83
C PRO A 158 44.05 0.18 22.71
N LYS A 159 43.99 1.52 22.75
CA LYS A 159 45.23 2.30 22.90
C LYS A 159 45.86 1.85 24.22
N VAL A 160 46.87 0.99 24.11
CA VAL A 160 47.70 0.63 25.27
C VAL A 160 48.35 1.93 25.70
N CYS A 161 47.92 2.43 26.84
CA CYS A 161 48.57 3.58 27.47
C CYS A 161 49.95 3.16 27.91
N LEU A 162 50.99 3.61 27.20
CA LEU A 162 52.43 3.35 27.45
C LEU A 162 52.94 3.97 28.76
N LEU A 163 52.03 4.39 29.65
CA LEU A 163 52.36 5.09 30.91
C LEU A 163 52.28 4.21 32.16
N CYS A 164 52.21 2.90 32.04
CA CYS A 164 52.22 1.99 33.20
C CYS A 164 53.41 1.06 33.22
N LEU A 165 54.60 1.54 32.75
CA LEU A 165 55.87 0.83 32.93
C LEU A 165 56.90 1.82 33.47
N PHE A 166 56.72 2.22 34.75
CA PHE A 166 57.81 2.60 35.66
C PHE A 166 57.34 2.40 37.10
#